data_c0feeca5c96c227deb6d721e08df9ac0
#
_entry.id   c0feeca5c96c227deb6d721e08df9ac0
#
_cell.length_a   1.000
_cell.length_b   1.000
_cell.length_c   1.000
_cell.angle_alpha   90.00
_cell.angle_beta   90.00
_cell.angle_gamma   90.00
#
_symmetry.space_group_name_H-M   'P 1'
#
loop_
_entity.id
_entity.type
_entity.pdbx_description
1 polymer ?
#
loop_
_entity_poly.entity_id
_entity_poly.type
_entity_poly.pdbx_seq_one_letter_code
_entity_poly.pdbx_strand_id
1 'polypeptide(L)'
;MVVRQDEIFMQEFQKCLVFALEEFGKKSVGRWQEQLSRIMHRLKMMPESYPFVPELQKWRKYRGASIMKNFKIIYFYNEEKDILWLVDLWDLRQNPRKLNLRARRIERKEYHLSL
;
A
#
# COMPACT_ATOMS: atom_id res chain seq x y z
N MET A 1 12.72 7.12 -10.41
CA MET A 1 12.07 6.65 -9.16
C MET A 1 12.29 5.17 -8.97
N VAL A 2 12.66 4.77 -7.77
CA VAL A 2 12.75 3.37 -7.37
C VAL A 2 11.51 3.03 -6.54
N VAL A 3 10.85 1.92 -6.84
CA VAL A 3 9.69 1.43 -6.08
C VAL A 3 10.13 0.23 -5.26
N ARG A 4 9.86 0.27 -3.96
CA ARG A 4 10.13 -0.81 -3.02
C ARG A 4 8.82 -1.28 -2.41
N GLN A 5 8.78 -2.54 -2.03
CA GLN A 5 7.61 -3.15 -1.41
C GLN A 5 8.00 -3.74 -0.06
N ASP A 6 7.29 -3.33 0.98
CA ASP A 6 7.44 -3.96 2.29
C ASP A 6 6.83 -5.36 2.24
N GLU A 7 7.38 -6.25 3.03
CA GLU A 7 6.92 -7.62 3.16
C GLU A 7 5.44 -7.71 3.55
N ILE A 8 4.99 -6.79 4.40
CA ILE A 8 3.58 -6.72 4.82
C ILE A 8 2.68 -6.46 3.61
N PHE A 9 3.05 -5.50 2.75
CA PHE A 9 2.29 -5.21 1.53
C PHE A 9 2.23 -6.44 0.63
N MET A 10 3.37 -7.08 0.38
CA MET A 10 3.43 -8.24 -0.50
C MET A 10 2.56 -9.40 0.01
N GLN A 11 2.62 -9.69 1.30
CA GLN A 11 1.82 -10.74 1.92
C GLN A 11 0.32 -10.45 1.85
N GLU A 12 -0.08 -9.23 2.18
CA GLU A 12 -1.49 -8.85 2.16
C GLU A 12 -2.06 -8.85 0.74
N PHE A 13 -1.28 -8.37 -0.23
CA PHE A 13 -1.71 -8.38 -1.62
C PHE A 13 -1.87 -9.82 -2.14
N GLN A 14 -0.93 -10.69 -1.83
CA GLN A 14 -1.00 -12.10 -2.20
C GLN A 14 -2.23 -12.79 -1.61
N LYS A 15 -2.54 -12.54 -0.34
CA LYS A 15 -3.76 -13.08 0.30
C LYS A 15 -5.02 -12.65 -0.45
N CYS A 16 -5.08 -11.39 -0.87
CA CYS A 16 -6.22 -10.88 -1.64
C CYS A 16 -6.35 -11.55 -3.00
N LEU A 17 -5.24 -11.82 -3.68
CA LEU A 17 -5.27 -12.51 -4.97
C LEU A 17 -5.74 -13.96 -4.83
N VAL A 18 -5.25 -14.67 -3.81
CA VAL A 18 -5.66 -16.06 -3.55
C VAL A 18 -7.15 -16.10 -3.23
N PHE A 19 -7.62 -15.23 -2.33
CA PHE A 19 -9.03 -15.14 -1.98
C PHE A 19 -9.90 -14.84 -3.21
N ALA A 20 -9.47 -13.87 -4.02
CA ALA A 20 -10.20 -13.49 -5.23
C ALA A 20 -10.31 -14.67 -6.22
N LEU A 21 -9.23 -15.41 -6.40
CA LEU A 21 -9.22 -16.56 -7.29
C LEU A 21 -10.18 -17.65 -6.81
N GLU A 22 -10.13 -17.98 -5.52
CA GLU A 22 -10.95 -19.03 -4.93
C GLU A 22 -12.44 -18.68 -4.91
N GLU A 23 -12.79 -17.44 -4.59
CA GLU A 23 -14.18 -17.03 -4.41
C GLU A 23 -14.82 -16.47 -5.68
N PHE A 24 -14.07 -15.80 -6.54
CA PHE A 24 -14.62 -15.08 -7.69
C PHE A 24 -13.98 -15.40 -9.03
N GLY A 25 -12.89 -16.17 -9.04
CA GLY A 25 -12.25 -16.64 -10.26
C GLY A 25 -11.24 -15.67 -10.88
N LYS A 26 -10.73 -16.06 -12.05
CA LYS A 26 -9.63 -15.37 -12.73
C LYS A 26 -9.92 -13.91 -13.08
N LYS A 27 -11.16 -13.57 -13.39
CA LYS A 27 -11.53 -12.19 -13.73
C LYS A 27 -11.31 -11.23 -12.57
N SER A 28 -11.59 -11.68 -11.35
CA SER A 28 -11.38 -10.87 -10.15
C SER A 28 -9.89 -10.63 -9.91
N VAL A 29 -9.07 -11.66 -10.08
CA VAL A 29 -7.60 -11.51 -9.99
C VAL A 29 -7.10 -10.50 -11.01
N GLY A 30 -7.59 -10.59 -12.25
CA GLY A 30 -7.23 -9.65 -13.31
C GLY A 30 -7.58 -8.20 -12.96
N ARG A 31 -8.73 -7.98 -12.30
CA ARG A 31 -9.11 -6.63 -11.86
C ARG A 31 -8.18 -6.06 -10.80
N TRP A 32 -7.78 -6.89 -9.83
CA TRP A 32 -6.77 -6.51 -8.83
C TRP A 32 -5.48 -6.06 -9.49
N GLN A 33 -4.97 -6.87 -10.42
CA GLN A 33 -3.71 -6.60 -11.11
C GLN A 33 -3.80 -5.36 -12.00
N GLU A 34 -4.91 -5.19 -12.70
CA GLU A 34 -5.13 -4.02 -13.55
C GLU A 34 -5.18 -2.73 -12.73
N GLN A 35 -5.93 -2.73 -11.64
CA GLN A 35 -6.02 -1.56 -10.77
C GLN A 35 -4.69 -1.22 -10.12
N LEU A 36 -3.93 -2.24 -9.68
CA LEU A 36 -2.59 -2.01 -9.15
C LEU A 36 -1.69 -1.36 -10.23
N SER A 37 -1.75 -1.87 -11.45
CA SER A 37 -0.97 -1.31 -12.57
C SER A 37 -1.29 0.16 -12.82
N ARG A 38 -2.56 0.53 -12.82
CA ARG A 38 -2.99 1.94 -12.98
C ARG A 38 -2.49 2.83 -11.85
N ILE A 39 -2.59 2.34 -10.61
CA ILE A 39 -2.11 3.07 -9.44
C ILE A 39 -0.59 3.26 -9.54
N MET A 40 0.14 2.22 -9.89
CA MET A 40 1.59 2.30 -10.04
C MET A 40 2.01 3.29 -11.14
N HIS A 41 1.29 3.30 -12.26
CA HIS A 41 1.55 4.25 -13.32
C HIS A 41 1.38 5.70 -12.83
N ARG A 42 0.28 5.97 -12.11
CA ARG A 42 0.03 7.29 -11.53
C ARG A 42 1.09 7.69 -10.50
N LEU A 43 1.49 6.74 -9.64
CA LEU A 43 2.50 7.00 -8.61
C LEU A 43 3.87 7.35 -9.20
N LYS A 44 4.23 6.73 -10.32
CA LYS A 44 5.49 7.04 -11.01
C LYS A 44 5.49 8.45 -11.59
N MET A 45 4.33 8.94 -11.99
CA MET A 45 4.20 10.29 -12.56
C MET A 45 3.95 11.36 -11.48
N MET A 46 3.12 11.02 -10.48
CA MET A 46 2.68 11.95 -9.44
C MET A 46 2.66 11.23 -8.08
N PRO A 47 3.83 11.02 -7.46
CA PRO A 47 3.91 10.21 -6.23
C PRO A 47 3.15 10.81 -5.04
N GLU A 48 2.89 12.11 -5.05
CA GLU A 48 2.19 12.79 -3.97
C GLU A 48 0.73 13.11 -4.30
N SER A 49 0.16 12.47 -5.32
CA SER A 49 -1.19 12.79 -5.80
C SER A 49 -2.32 12.15 -5.02
N TYR A 50 -2.07 11.10 -4.24
CA TYR A 50 -3.10 10.49 -3.41
C TYR A 50 -3.17 11.17 -2.05
N PRO A 51 -4.35 11.15 -1.39
CA PRO A 51 -4.52 11.85 -0.10
C PRO A 51 -3.74 11.19 1.03
N PHE A 52 -3.43 11.98 2.04
CA PHE A 52 -2.86 11.47 3.28
C PHE A 52 -3.84 10.53 3.98
N VAL A 53 -3.30 9.57 4.73
CA VAL A 53 -4.06 8.74 5.66
C VAL A 53 -3.99 9.42 7.03
N PRO A 54 -5.08 10.08 7.49
CA PRO A 54 -5.01 10.92 8.69
C PRO A 54 -4.56 10.17 9.95
N GLU A 55 -4.98 8.93 10.10
CA GLU A 55 -4.69 8.10 11.28
C GLU A 55 -3.20 7.77 11.42
N LEU A 56 -2.44 7.92 10.35
CA LEU A 56 -1.03 7.51 10.32
C LEU A 56 -0.06 8.69 10.31
N GLN A 57 -0.53 9.93 10.29
CA GLN A 57 0.34 11.11 10.17
C GLN A 57 1.28 11.30 11.36
N LYS A 58 0.97 10.72 12.50
CA LYS A 58 1.86 10.72 13.66
C LYS A 58 3.16 9.93 13.42
N TRP A 59 3.15 9.01 12.45
CA TRP A 59 4.32 8.20 12.11
C TRP A 59 5.16 8.84 11.01
N ARG A 60 4.52 9.12 9.88
CA ARG A 60 5.10 9.84 8.74
C ARG A 60 4.00 10.20 7.74
N LYS A 61 4.38 10.85 6.65
CA LYS A 61 3.44 11.32 5.63
C LYS A 61 2.93 10.16 4.75
N TYR A 62 2.27 9.20 5.38
CA TYR A 62 1.63 8.10 4.65
C TYR A 62 0.47 8.61 3.82
N ARG A 63 0.37 8.08 2.60
CA ARG A 63 -0.73 8.33 1.68
C ARG A 63 -1.44 7.02 1.37
N GLY A 64 -2.66 7.09 0.89
CA GLY A 64 -3.47 5.92 0.58
C GLY A 64 -4.12 5.99 -0.79
N ALA A 65 -3.95 4.95 -1.58
CA ALA A 65 -4.59 4.79 -2.89
C ALA A 65 -5.67 3.73 -2.78
N SER A 66 -6.93 4.12 -3.06
CA SER A 66 -8.05 3.17 -3.04
C SER A 66 -7.89 2.14 -4.16
N ILE A 67 -8.12 0.87 -3.83
CA ILE A 67 -8.09 -0.24 -4.77
C ILE A 67 -9.24 -1.21 -4.45
N MET A 68 -9.91 -1.72 -5.47
CA MET A 68 -11.00 -2.69 -5.32
C MET A 68 -12.05 -2.26 -4.28
N LYS A 69 -12.39 -0.98 -4.27
CA LYS A 69 -13.45 -0.36 -3.46
C LYS A 69 -13.19 -0.38 -1.94
N ASN A 70 -12.88 -1.54 -1.36
CA ASN A 70 -12.79 -1.71 0.10
C ASN A 70 -11.37 -1.73 0.63
N PHE A 71 -10.38 -1.46 -0.19
CA PHE A 71 -8.98 -1.55 0.21
C PHE A 71 -8.24 -0.26 -0.10
N LYS A 72 -7.16 -0.04 0.64
CA LYS A 72 -6.23 1.05 0.42
C LYS A 72 -4.80 0.54 0.40
N ILE A 73 -4.05 0.92 -0.63
CA ILE A 73 -2.61 0.74 -0.64
C ILE A 73 -2.01 1.88 0.17
N ILE A 74 -1.33 1.54 1.25
CA ILE A 74 -0.65 2.52 2.09
C ILE A 74 0.79 2.64 1.60
N TYR A 75 1.23 3.87 1.35
CA TYR A 75 2.56 4.11 0.85
C TYR A 75 3.12 5.42 1.38
N PHE A 76 4.42 5.61 1.26
CA PHE A 76 5.05 6.91 1.43
C PHE A 76 6.14 7.11 0.36
N TYR A 77 6.42 8.36 0.08
CA TYR A 77 7.41 8.75 -0.90
C TYR A 77 8.55 9.50 -0.21
N ASN A 78 9.77 8.98 -0.37
CA ASN A 78 10.98 9.67 0.09
C ASN A 78 11.48 10.53 -1.06
N GLU A 79 11.20 11.83 -0.98
CA GLU A 79 11.54 12.79 -2.03
C GLU A 79 13.04 12.94 -2.22
N GLU A 80 13.81 12.96 -1.15
CA GLU A 80 15.27 13.13 -1.22
C GLU A 80 15.94 12.01 -2.02
N LYS A 81 15.49 10.78 -1.80
CA LYS A 81 16.08 9.59 -2.43
C LYS A 81 15.32 9.13 -3.66
N ASP A 82 14.20 9.75 -3.95
CA ASP A 82 13.29 9.38 -5.04
C ASP A 82 12.92 7.89 -4.96
N ILE A 83 12.53 7.44 -3.76
CA ILE A 83 12.11 6.08 -3.48
C ILE A 83 10.68 6.09 -2.97
N LEU A 84 9.83 5.28 -3.60
CA LEU A 84 8.45 5.08 -3.19
C LEU A 84 8.32 3.71 -2.51
N TRP A 85 7.82 3.71 -1.28
CA TRP A 85 7.59 2.48 -0.51
C TRP A 85 6.12 2.14 -0.43
N LEU A 86 5.72 0.99 -0.97
CA LEU A 86 4.42 0.38 -0.73
C LEU A 86 4.53 -0.43 0.56
N VAL A 87 3.84 -0.03 1.61
CA VAL A 87 4.08 -0.60 2.94
C VAL A 87 2.96 -1.50 3.46
N ASP A 88 1.72 -1.29 3.00
CA ASP A 88 0.59 -2.09 3.48
C ASP A 88 -0.54 -2.10 2.45
N LEU A 89 -1.38 -3.11 2.53
CA LEU A 89 -2.68 -3.15 1.87
C LEU A 89 -3.72 -3.30 2.97
N TRP A 90 -4.52 -2.26 3.15
CA TRP A 90 -5.45 -2.17 4.28
C TRP A 90 -6.89 -2.39 3.84
N ASP A 91 -7.58 -3.31 4.53
CA ASP A 91 -9.01 -3.54 4.38
C ASP A 91 -9.76 -2.50 5.23
N LEU A 92 -10.50 -1.61 4.59
CA LEU A 92 -11.23 -0.52 5.24
C LEU A 92 -12.31 -0.99 6.20
N ARG A 93 -12.69 -2.25 6.13
CA ARG A 93 -13.70 -2.86 7.02
C ARG A 93 -13.12 -3.31 8.35
N GLN A 94 -11.79 -3.34 8.48
CA GLN A 94 -11.11 -3.76 9.70
C GLN A 94 -10.94 -2.60 10.68
N ASN A 95 -10.73 -2.95 11.96
CA ASN A 95 -10.53 -1.97 13.02
C ASN A 95 -9.26 -1.14 12.77
N PRO A 96 -9.35 0.21 12.74
CA PRO A 96 -8.18 1.09 12.53
C PRO A 96 -7.03 0.90 13.51
N ARG A 97 -7.28 0.35 14.70
CA ARG A 97 -6.21 0.03 15.66
C ARG A 97 -5.19 -0.96 15.07
N LYS A 98 -5.64 -1.92 14.26
CA LYS A 98 -4.75 -2.86 13.58
C LYS A 98 -3.83 -2.15 12.60
N LEU A 99 -4.35 -1.16 11.90
CA LEU A 99 -3.55 -0.35 10.96
C LEU A 99 -2.42 0.38 11.69
N ASN A 100 -2.73 0.98 12.84
CA ASN A 100 -1.74 1.68 13.67
C ASN A 100 -0.66 0.72 14.19
N LEU A 101 -1.04 -0.46 14.64
CA LEU A 101 -0.08 -1.47 15.10
C LEU A 101 0.86 -1.91 13.97
N ARG A 102 0.31 -2.08 12.77
CA ARG A 102 1.11 -2.44 11.59
C ARG A 102 2.06 -1.31 11.20
N ALA A 103 1.59 -0.06 11.22
CA ALA A 103 2.43 1.10 10.94
C ALA A 103 3.58 1.21 11.95
N ARG A 104 3.32 0.95 13.23
CA ARG A 104 4.34 0.93 14.27
C ARG A 104 5.42 -0.12 13.99
N ARG A 105 5.02 -1.30 13.51
CA ARG A 105 5.97 -2.36 13.13
C ARG A 105 6.81 -1.94 11.93
N ILE A 106 6.21 -1.29 10.94
CA ILE A 106 6.90 -0.78 9.76
C ILE A 106 7.92 0.29 10.16
N GLU A 107 7.55 1.21 11.04
CA GLU A 107 8.46 2.26 11.52
C GLU A 107 9.68 1.73 12.27
N ARG A 108 9.58 0.56 12.90
CA ARG A 108 10.70 -0.09 13.55
C ARG A 108 11.71 -0.69 12.58
N LYS A 109 11.35 -0.82 11.31
CA LYS A 109 12.26 -1.31 10.27
C LYS A 109 13.11 -0.16 9.77
N GLU A 110 14.41 -0.23 10.00
CA GLU A 110 15.33 0.86 9.66
C GLU A 110 15.72 0.90 8.18
N TYR A 111 15.46 -0.17 7.44
CA TYR A 111 15.93 -0.26 6.06
C TYR A 111 15.37 0.85 5.15
N HIS A 112 14.17 1.34 5.43
CA HIS A 112 13.59 2.41 4.64
C HIS A 112 14.21 3.78 4.94
N LEU A 113 14.97 3.89 6.02
CA LEU A 113 15.71 5.10 6.38
C LEU A 113 17.09 5.15 5.72
N SER A 114 17.67 4.00 5.43
CA SER A 114 19.02 3.86 4.90
C SER A 114 19.10 3.86 3.38
N LEU A 115 17.96 3.72 2.72
CA LEU A 115 17.93 3.70 1.24
C LEU A 115 17.88 5.11 0.62
#